data_f25c0640fec016c1896f16608baa685c
#
_entry.id   f25c0640fec016c1896f16608baa685c
#
_cell.length_a   1.000
_cell.length_b   1.000
_cell.length_c   1.000
_cell.angle_alpha   90.00
_cell.angle_beta   90.00
_cell.angle_gamma   90.00
#
_symmetry.space_group_name_H-M   'P 1'
#
loop_
_entity.id
_entity.type
_entity.pdbx_description
1 polymer ?
#
loop_
_entity_poly.entity_id
_entity_poly.type
_entity_poly.pdbx_seq_one_letter_code
_entity_poly.pdbx_strand_id
1 'polypeptide(L)'
;VILLPRSVCNLLCERQKTALTEWIFPKPTYPELPLDPGTAYAQLKRLLKEAGLPDIRFHDLRHTFATHAASNGVDPKTLAGILGHTKASFTLDTYTHVTTDMQRNASGIVGNYITDIFGKELKPWQDDENQDQEQ
;
A
#
# COMPACT_ATOMS: atom_id res chain seq x y z
N VAL A 1 -3.89 6.77 -17.00
CA VAL A 1 -2.49 7.19 -16.74
C VAL A 1 -2.18 6.87 -15.29
N ILE A 2 -1.08 6.18 -15.04
CA ILE A 2 -0.57 5.89 -13.69
C ILE A 2 0.68 6.75 -13.51
N LEU A 3 0.72 7.52 -12.41
CA LEU A 3 1.89 8.28 -12.03
C LEU A 3 2.84 7.36 -11.22
N LEU A 4 4.06 7.24 -11.69
CA LEU A 4 5.09 6.42 -11.03
C LEU A 4 6.05 7.30 -10.21
N PRO A 5 6.51 6.82 -9.04
CA PRO A 5 7.59 7.47 -8.30
C PRO A 5 8.85 7.59 -9.14
N ARG A 6 9.63 8.66 -8.93
CA ARG A 6 10.87 8.92 -9.70
C ARG A 6 11.87 7.77 -9.61
N SER A 7 11.97 7.11 -8.46
CA SER A 7 12.80 5.92 -8.27
C SER A 7 12.43 4.77 -9.21
N VAL A 8 11.13 4.51 -9.38
CA VAL A 8 10.62 3.48 -10.29
C VAL A 8 10.87 3.89 -11.74
N CYS A 9 10.64 5.16 -12.09
CA CYS A 9 10.96 5.68 -13.43
C CYS A 9 12.45 5.49 -13.77
N ASN A 10 13.35 5.79 -12.83
CA ASN A 10 14.78 5.59 -13.02
C ASN A 10 15.12 4.12 -13.30
N LEU A 11 14.57 3.17 -12.53
CA LEU A 11 14.75 1.74 -12.78
C LEU A 11 14.26 1.31 -14.15
N LEU A 12 13.12 1.82 -14.59
CA LEU A 12 12.57 1.53 -15.92
C LEU A 12 13.43 2.13 -17.03
N CYS A 13 13.95 3.35 -16.85
CA CYS A 13 14.87 3.98 -17.78
C CYS A 13 16.20 3.21 -17.90
N GLU A 14 16.77 2.75 -16.79
CA GLU A 14 17.98 1.90 -16.84
C GLU A 14 17.71 0.59 -17.59
N ARG A 15 16.56 -0.04 -17.32
CA ARG A 15 16.15 -1.23 -18.05
C ARG A 15 15.97 -0.95 -19.55
N GLN A 16 15.42 0.19 -19.92
CA GLN A 16 15.21 0.58 -21.31
C GLN A 16 16.53 0.68 -22.09
N LYS A 17 17.63 1.13 -21.46
CA LYS A 17 18.94 1.23 -22.09
C LYS A 17 19.49 -0.13 -22.60
N THR A 18 19.08 -1.21 -21.96
CA THR A 18 19.46 -2.59 -22.29
C THR A 18 18.35 -3.38 -22.98
N ALA A 19 17.21 -2.74 -23.23
CA ALA A 19 16.08 -3.39 -23.88
C ALA A 19 16.36 -3.62 -25.37
N LEU A 20 16.13 -4.84 -25.84
CA LEU A 20 16.25 -5.22 -27.23
C LEU A 20 14.91 -5.07 -27.99
N THR A 21 13.83 -4.75 -27.27
CA THR A 21 12.46 -4.68 -27.80
C THR A 21 11.67 -3.56 -27.13
N GLU A 22 10.48 -3.28 -27.65
CA GLU A 22 9.55 -2.27 -27.09
C GLU A 22 8.89 -2.69 -25.77
N TRP A 23 9.00 -3.98 -25.38
CA TRP A 23 8.38 -4.49 -24.17
C TRP A 23 9.21 -4.17 -22.91
N ILE A 24 8.55 -3.62 -21.90
CA ILE A 24 9.17 -3.43 -20.58
C ILE A 24 9.56 -4.78 -19.96
N PHE A 25 8.73 -5.79 -20.17
CA PHE A 25 8.97 -7.16 -19.73
C PHE A 25 8.80 -8.10 -20.93
N PRO A 26 9.88 -8.37 -21.68
CA PRO A 26 9.85 -9.32 -22.79
C PRO A 26 9.84 -10.76 -22.29
N LYS A 27 9.34 -11.66 -23.13
CA LYS A 27 9.45 -13.09 -22.90
C LYS A 27 10.89 -13.56 -23.06
N PRO A 28 11.48 -14.31 -22.10
CA PRO A 28 12.90 -14.68 -22.17
C PRO A 28 13.32 -15.43 -23.41
N THR A 29 12.46 -16.33 -23.91
CA THR A 29 12.75 -17.19 -25.07
C THR A 29 12.45 -16.49 -26.41
N TYR A 30 11.49 -15.55 -26.41
CA TYR A 30 11.04 -14.81 -27.59
C TYR A 30 10.89 -13.34 -27.22
N PRO A 31 12.00 -12.55 -27.25
CA PRO A 31 12.00 -11.17 -26.74
C PRO A 31 11.07 -10.22 -27.51
N GLU A 32 10.66 -10.58 -28.72
CA GLU A 32 9.66 -9.85 -29.51
C GLU A 32 8.24 -9.96 -28.96
N LEU A 33 8.01 -10.87 -28.02
CA LEU A 33 6.70 -11.06 -27.36
C LEU A 33 6.72 -10.54 -25.91
N PRO A 34 5.59 -10.07 -25.37
CA PRO A 34 5.50 -9.72 -23.97
C PRO A 34 5.60 -10.94 -23.06
N LEU A 35 6.06 -10.72 -21.83
CA LEU A 35 6.08 -11.76 -20.81
C LEU A 35 4.66 -12.26 -20.55
N ASP A 36 4.46 -13.57 -20.67
CA ASP A 36 3.17 -14.18 -20.34
C ASP A 36 2.99 -14.38 -18.84
N PRO A 37 1.73 -14.37 -18.33
CA PRO A 37 1.44 -14.51 -16.90
C PRO A 37 1.98 -15.81 -16.29
N GLY A 38 2.00 -16.91 -17.03
CA GLY A 38 2.51 -18.21 -16.57
C GLY A 38 3.99 -18.17 -16.28
N THR A 39 4.78 -17.56 -17.18
CA THR A 39 6.22 -17.37 -17.00
C THR A 39 6.51 -16.44 -15.84
N ALA A 40 5.77 -15.33 -15.69
CA ALA A 40 5.92 -14.42 -14.55
C ALA A 40 5.65 -15.13 -13.22
N TYR A 41 4.59 -15.95 -13.17
CA TYR A 41 4.25 -16.74 -12.00
C TYR A 41 5.34 -17.76 -11.64
N ALA A 42 5.83 -18.51 -12.62
CA ALA A 42 6.90 -19.49 -12.42
C ALA A 42 8.19 -18.83 -11.89
N GLN A 43 8.54 -17.66 -12.42
CA GLN A 43 9.69 -16.89 -11.94
C GLN A 43 9.51 -16.44 -10.49
N LEU A 44 8.34 -15.94 -10.11
CA LEU A 44 8.03 -15.58 -8.72
C LEU A 44 8.24 -16.78 -7.79
N LYS A 45 7.66 -17.94 -8.12
CA LYS A 45 7.80 -19.15 -7.30
C LYS A 45 9.26 -19.60 -7.13
N ARG A 46 10.05 -19.49 -8.20
CA ARG A 46 11.48 -19.79 -8.14
C ARG A 46 12.20 -18.84 -7.19
N LEU A 47 11.97 -17.52 -7.31
CA LEU A 47 12.61 -16.51 -6.47
C LEU A 47 12.24 -16.68 -4.99
N LEU A 48 10.97 -16.94 -4.68
CA LEU A 48 10.52 -17.20 -3.31
C LEU A 48 11.24 -18.42 -2.72
N LYS A 49 11.36 -19.50 -3.48
CA LYS A 49 12.06 -20.72 -3.05
C LYS A 49 13.55 -20.46 -2.82
N GLU A 50 14.23 -19.77 -3.75
CA GLU A 50 15.64 -19.41 -3.65
C GLU A 50 15.92 -18.49 -2.45
N ALA A 51 14.99 -17.59 -2.13
CA ALA A 51 15.09 -16.68 -1.00
C ALA A 51 14.65 -17.29 0.35
N GLY A 52 14.16 -18.51 0.37
CA GLY A 52 13.60 -19.14 1.58
C GLY A 52 12.35 -18.46 2.13
N LEU A 53 11.60 -17.78 1.26
CA LEU A 53 10.38 -17.07 1.63
C LEU A 53 9.14 -17.96 1.49
N PRO A 54 8.06 -17.64 2.23
CA PRO A 54 6.79 -18.35 2.11
C PRO A 54 6.25 -18.34 0.69
N ASP A 55 5.54 -19.42 0.33
CA ASP A 55 4.89 -19.53 -0.96
C ASP A 55 3.63 -18.66 -1.00
N ILE A 56 3.68 -17.55 -1.74
CA ILE A 56 2.59 -16.61 -1.93
C ILE A 56 2.14 -16.58 -3.40
N ARG A 57 0.91 -16.17 -3.64
CA ARG A 57 0.36 -15.95 -4.98
C ARG A 57 0.85 -14.62 -5.53
N PHE A 58 0.91 -14.48 -6.85
CA PHE A 58 1.26 -13.22 -7.49
C PHE A 58 0.32 -12.07 -7.08
N HIS A 59 -0.94 -12.38 -6.84
CA HIS A 59 -1.94 -11.40 -6.38
C HIS A 59 -1.69 -10.91 -4.95
N ASP A 60 -1.05 -11.70 -4.11
CA ASP A 60 -0.73 -11.33 -2.73
C ASP A 60 0.31 -10.20 -2.66
N LEU A 61 1.17 -10.06 -3.68
CA LEU A 61 2.07 -8.89 -3.82
C LEU A 61 1.27 -7.59 -3.95
N ARG A 62 0.17 -7.63 -4.69
CA ARG A 62 -0.73 -6.50 -4.84
C ARG A 62 -1.44 -6.16 -3.53
N HIS A 63 -1.88 -7.17 -2.77
CA HIS A 63 -2.45 -6.97 -1.43
C HIS A 63 -1.44 -6.37 -0.48
N THR A 64 -0.20 -6.86 -0.47
CA THR A 64 0.88 -6.31 0.34
C THR A 64 1.11 -4.83 0.02
N PHE A 65 1.20 -4.48 -1.27
CA PHE A 65 1.31 -3.09 -1.68
C PHE A 65 0.12 -2.25 -1.20
N ALA A 66 -1.11 -2.75 -1.38
CA ALA A 66 -2.31 -2.04 -0.97
C ALA A 66 -2.34 -1.78 0.54
N THR A 67 -2.01 -2.78 1.35
CA THR A 67 -1.95 -2.67 2.82
C THR A 67 -0.89 -1.67 3.25
N HIS A 68 0.33 -1.74 2.68
CA HIS A 68 1.40 -0.80 2.99
C HIS A 68 1.05 0.63 2.59
N ALA A 69 0.49 0.84 1.41
CA ALA A 69 0.08 2.17 0.95
C ALA A 69 -1.02 2.76 1.85
N ALA A 70 -2.02 1.95 2.21
CA ALA A 70 -3.08 2.33 3.13
C ALA A 70 -2.53 2.71 4.51
N SER A 71 -1.64 1.89 5.08
CA SER A 71 -1.00 2.16 6.38
C SER A 71 -0.15 3.44 6.38
N ASN A 72 0.34 3.85 5.22
CA ASN A 72 1.06 5.12 5.03
C ASN A 72 0.15 6.29 4.61
N GLY A 73 -1.16 6.15 4.76
CA GLY A 73 -2.12 7.25 4.61
C GLY A 73 -2.55 7.54 3.17
N VAL A 74 -2.27 6.65 2.21
CA VAL A 74 -2.81 6.80 0.85
C VAL A 74 -4.31 6.55 0.88
N ASP A 75 -5.10 7.52 0.44
CA ASP A 75 -6.55 7.41 0.47
C ASP A 75 -7.09 6.28 -0.45
N PRO A 76 -8.25 5.66 -0.08
CA PRO A 76 -8.80 4.51 -0.79
C PRO A 76 -9.07 4.74 -2.27
N LYS A 77 -9.51 5.93 -2.64
CA LYS A 77 -9.87 6.28 -4.02
C LYS A 77 -8.62 6.39 -4.89
N THR A 78 -7.59 7.04 -4.39
CA THR A 78 -6.28 7.13 -5.06
C THR A 78 -5.66 5.74 -5.19
N LEU A 79 -5.70 4.93 -4.13
CA LEU A 79 -5.18 3.57 -4.14
C LEU A 79 -5.92 2.69 -5.15
N ALA A 80 -7.25 2.78 -5.21
CA ALA A 80 -8.05 2.08 -6.22
C ALA A 80 -7.65 2.48 -7.66
N GLY A 81 -7.39 3.77 -7.88
CA GLY A 81 -6.90 4.30 -9.16
C GLY A 81 -5.53 3.75 -9.54
N ILE A 82 -4.57 3.74 -8.62
CA ILE A 82 -3.22 3.18 -8.82
C ILE A 82 -3.31 1.69 -9.16
N LEU A 83 -4.16 0.96 -8.45
CA LEU A 83 -4.34 -0.46 -8.64
C LEU A 83 -5.20 -0.81 -9.87
N GLY A 84 -5.85 0.16 -10.52
CA GLY A 84 -6.74 -0.07 -11.66
C GLY A 84 -8.00 -0.85 -11.28
N HIS A 85 -8.49 -0.68 -10.05
CA HIS A 85 -9.74 -1.30 -9.62
C HIS A 85 -10.92 -0.56 -10.22
N THR A 86 -11.80 -1.27 -10.90
CA THR A 86 -13.05 -0.72 -11.46
C THR A 86 -14.10 -0.43 -10.39
N LYS A 87 -13.97 -1.06 -9.20
CA LYS A 87 -14.85 -0.83 -8.05
C LYS A 87 -14.01 -0.54 -6.80
N ALA A 88 -14.26 0.60 -6.18
CA ALA A 88 -13.58 1.02 -4.94
C ALA A 88 -13.88 0.09 -3.74
N SER A 89 -14.97 -0.71 -3.80
CA SER A 89 -15.34 -1.64 -2.74
C SER A 89 -14.24 -2.63 -2.37
N PHE A 90 -13.47 -3.12 -3.34
CA PHE A 90 -12.36 -4.04 -3.07
C PHE A 90 -11.19 -3.36 -2.31
N THR A 91 -10.99 -2.08 -2.51
CA THR A 91 -9.98 -1.31 -1.79
C THR A 91 -10.46 -0.97 -0.38
N LEU A 92 -11.77 -0.74 -0.20
CA LEU A 92 -12.40 -0.52 1.11
C LEU A 92 -12.25 -1.73 2.02
N ASP A 93 -12.35 -2.96 1.50
CA ASP A 93 -12.13 -4.18 2.29
C ASP A 93 -10.71 -4.26 2.86
N THR A 94 -9.72 -3.72 2.14
CA THR A 94 -8.33 -3.60 2.64
C THR A 94 -8.23 -2.56 3.76
N TYR A 95 -9.09 -1.52 3.75
CA TYR A 95 -9.15 -0.47 4.79
C TYR A 95 -9.96 -0.89 6.02
N THR A 96 -10.80 -1.91 5.95
CA THR A 96 -11.53 -2.41 7.13
C THR A 96 -10.58 -3.01 8.19
N HIS A 97 -9.38 -3.39 7.79
CA HIS A 97 -8.30 -3.71 8.70
C HIS A 97 -7.51 -2.45 9.12
N VAL A 98 -8.23 -1.38 9.49
CA VAL A 98 -7.61 -0.18 10.06
C VAL A 98 -6.82 -0.58 11.29
N THR A 99 -5.50 -0.49 11.20
CA THR A 99 -4.63 -0.81 12.32
C THR A 99 -4.78 0.23 13.42
N THR A 100 -4.53 -0.16 14.67
CA THR A 100 -4.52 0.76 15.82
C THR A 100 -3.62 1.98 15.56
N ASP A 101 -2.54 1.80 14.80
CA ASP A 101 -1.62 2.88 14.46
C ASP A 101 -2.24 3.90 13.48
N MET A 102 -3.05 3.45 12.53
CA MET A 102 -3.79 4.36 11.63
C MET A 102 -4.83 5.18 12.42
N GLN A 103 -5.50 4.57 13.40
CA GLN A 103 -6.44 5.29 14.27
C GLN A 103 -5.71 6.32 15.14
N ARG A 104 -4.53 5.99 15.69
CA ARG A 104 -3.70 6.94 16.44
C ARG A 104 -3.24 8.10 15.59
N ASN A 105 -2.78 7.85 14.37
CA ASN A 105 -2.35 8.89 13.43
C ASN A 105 -3.52 9.82 13.07
N ALA A 106 -4.69 9.26 12.77
CA ALA A 106 -5.90 10.04 12.49
C ALA A 106 -6.31 10.88 13.71
N SER A 107 -6.26 10.30 14.92
CA SER A 107 -6.54 11.02 16.17
C SER A 107 -5.57 12.18 16.39
N GLY A 108 -4.27 11.99 16.10
CA GLY A 108 -3.26 13.03 16.18
C GLY A 108 -3.52 14.19 15.21
N ILE A 109 -3.88 13.88 13.95
CA ILE A 109 -4.23 14.89 12.95
C ILE A 109 -5.46 15.70 13.39
N VAL A 110 -6.51 15.03 13.90
CA VAL A 110 -7.71 15.69 14.41
C VAL A 110 -7.40 16.52 15.65
N GLY A 111 -6.56 16.01 16.55
CA GLY A 111 -6.11 16.74 17.74
C GLY A 111 -5.39 18.04 17.39
N ASN A 112 -4.44 17.99 16.45
CA ASN A 112 -3.72 19.18 15.98
C ASN A 112 -4.67 20.19 15.33
N TYR A 113 -5.59 19.73 14.49
CA TYR A 113 -6.60 20.57 13.85
C TYR A 113 -7.50 21.29 14.89
N ILE A 114 -7.93 20.56 15.94
CA ILE A 114 -8.71 21.13 17.03
C ILE A 114 -7.87 22.17 17.80
N THR A 115 -6.61 21.86 18.09
CA THR A 115 -5.68 22.79 18.77
C THR A 115 -5.48 24.08 17.96
N ASP A 116 -5.32 23.97 16.65
CA ASP A 116 -5.18 25.11 15.74
C ASP A 116 -6.43 26.00 15.74
N ILE A 117 -7.63 25.40 15.78
CA ILE A 117 -8.89 26.17 15.80
C ILE A 117 -9.13 26.83 17.17
N PHE A 118 -8.95 26.09 18.26
CA PHE A 118 -9.32 26.55 19.60
C PHE A 118 -8.17 27.17 20.37
N GLY A 119 -6.94 27.13 19.84
CA GLY A 119 -5.75 27.73 20.45
C GLY A 119 -5.31 27.13 21.78
N LYS A 120 -5.78 25.93 22.10
CA LYS A 120 -5.42 25.16 23.30
C LYS A 120 -5.58 23.68 23.10
N GLU A 121 -4.68 22.92 23.69
CA GLU A 121 -4.79 21.47 23.77
C GLU A 121 -5.97 21.07 24.67
N LEU A 122 -6.87 20.20 24.18
CA LEU A 122 -7.93 19.63 24.97
C LEU A 122 -7.33 18.51 25.84
N LYS A 123 -7.52 18.59 27.16
CA LYS A 123 -7.09 17.51 28.04
C LYS A 123 -7.91 16.25 27.76
N PRO A 124 -7.32 15.06 27.80
CA PRO A 124 -8.04 13.81 27.72
C PRO A 124 -9.13 13.75 28.82
N TRP A 125 -10.26 13.16 28.48
CA TRP A 125 -11.28 12.85 29.48
C TRP A 125 -10.63 12.01 30.58
N GLN A 126 -10.69 12.47 31.83
CA GLN A 126 -10.38 11.65 33.00
C GLN A 126 -11.70 11.15 33.52
N ASP A 127 -11.89 9.84 33.51
CA ASP A 127 -13.02 9.22 34.20
C ASP A 127 -12.84 9.50 35.69
N ASP A 128 -13.74 10.29 36.27
CA ASP A 128 -13.81 10.55 37.71
C ASP A 128 -14.33 9.27 38.42
N GLU A 129 -13.53 8.21 38.45
CA GLU A 129 -13.80 7.01 39.25
C GLU A 129 -13.43 7.19 40.71
N ASN A 130 -13.78 8.32 41.35
CA ASN A 130 -13.60 8.44 42.82
C ASN A 130 -14.48 9.55 43.41
N GLN A 131 -15.84 9.36 43.36
CA GLN A 131 -16.72 10.19 44.21
C GLN A 131 -17.82 9.40 44.91
N ASP A 132 -17.70 8.09 45.08
CA ASP A 132 -18.69 7.32 45.89
C ASP A 132 -18.06 6.49 47.00
N GLN A 133 -17.14 7.11 47.80
CA GLN A 133 -16.74 6.53 49.07
C GLN A 133 -16.53 7.66 50.09
N GLU A 134 -17.62 8.32 50.50
CA GLU A 134 -17.74 8.98 51.81
C GLU A 134 -19.18 9.49 51.97
N GLN A 135 -20.11 8.63 52.44
CA GLN A 135 -21.20 8.96 53.34
C GLN A 135 -21.70 7.70 54.06
#